data_172b2d4fb11931b3cd4d96c398c96a60
#
_entry.id   172b2d4fb11931b3cd4d96c398c96a60
#
_cell.length_a   1.000
_cell.length_b   1.000
_cell.length_c   1.000
_cell.angle_alpha   90.00
_cell.angle_beta   90.00
_cell.angle_gamma   90.00
#
_symmetry.space_group_name_H-M   'P 1'
#
loop_
_entity.id
_entity.type
_entity.pdbx_description
1 polymer ?
#
loop_
_entity_poly.entity_id
_entity_poly.type
_entity_poly.pdbx_seq_one_letter_code
_entity_poly.pdbx_strand_id
1 'polypeptide(L)'
;MKAAVVVANEDVQYQEVEEPQVTPGHVKIKVRYSGICGSDIPRVLNHGVHFYPIVLGHEFSGDVVEVGEGVTKVKVGDRVSGAPLLPCMKCDDCQKGNYSLCKHYSFIGSREQGANADYVVVPEKNAVPFADNVPYEQGAMFEPATVAIHGVFQNDYHGGEYVAILGGGTVGMFTMQWTKIFGSKKVVVFDISDERLALAKRLGADEVINTKEEGYMEKAMAITGGKGYGFVFETAGQVPTMHMAFELAANKAHVCFIGTPHENLTFTPKQW
;
A
#
# COMPACT_ATOMS: atom_id res chain seq x y z
N MET A 1 -10.04 25.73 4.92
CA MET A 1 -9.17 25.03 3.97
C MET A 1 -10.02 24.31 2.93
N LYS A 2 -9.44 23.97 1.76
CA LYS A 2 -10.10 23.13 0.76
C LYS A 2 -9.87 21.65 1.04
N ALA A 3 -10.89 20.81 0.81
CA ALA A 3 -10.81 19.36 0.97
C ALA A 3 -11.73 18.62 0.00
N ALA A 4 -11.34 17.39 -0.35
CA ALA A 4 -12.22 16.43 -1.02
C ALA A 4 -12.91 15.58 0.07
N VAL A 5 -14.18 15.87 0.31
CA VAL A 5 -14.96 15.31 1.42
C VAL A 5 -15.92 14.25 0.89
N VAL A 6 -15.85 13.04 1.42
CA VAL A 6 -16.87 12.02 1.19
C VAL A 6 -18.04 12.33 2.12
N VAL A 7 -19.14 12.82 1.57
CA VAL A 7 -20.32 13.25 2.33
C VAL A 7 -21.39 12.17 2.40
N ALA A 8 -21.38 11.25 1.43
CA ALA A 8 -22.21 10.06 1.39
C ALA A 8 -21.55 9.02 0.48
N ASN A 9 -22.12 7.80 0.43
CA ASN A 9 -21.68 6.80 -0.55
C ASN A 9 -21.84 7.36 -1.97
N GLU A 10 -20.84 7.18 -2.83
CA GLU A 10 -20.76 7.71 -4.21
C GLU A 10 -20.79 9.26 -4.32
N ASP A 11 -20.68 9.98 -3.19
CA ASP A 11 -20.71 11.44 -3.21
C ASP A 11 -19.44 12.02 -2.55
N VAL A 12 -18.56 12.53 -3.42
CA VAL A 12 -17.33 13.24 -3.02
C VAL A 12 -17.42 14.69 -3.48
N GLN A 13 -17.37 15.61 -2.53
CA GLN A 13 -17.49 17.04 -2.77
C GLN A 13 -16.19 17.77 -2.48
N TYR A 14 -15.73 18.59 -3.43
CA TYR A 14 -14.65 19.53 -3.20
C TYR A 14 -15.21 20.80 -2.58
N GLN A 15 -14.95 21.02 -1.31
CA GLN A 15 -15.57 22.10 -0.55
C GLN A 15 -14.62 22.75 0.45
N GLU A 16 -15.03 23.88 0.99
CA GLU A 16 -14.38 24.52 2.13
C GLU A 16 -14.81 23.84 3.42
N VAL A 17 -13.83 23.51 4.25
CA VAL A 17 -14.00 22.94 5.59
C VAL A 17 -13.19 23.74 6.60
N GLU A 18 -13.51 23.60 7.88
CA GLU A 18 -12.69 24.17 8.95
C GLU A 18 -11.26 23.63 8.91
N GLU A 19 -10.29 24.51 9.14
CA GLU A 19 -8.89 24.10 9.22
C GLU A 19 -8.62 23.38 10.55
N PRO A 20 -7.95 22.19 10.55
CA PRO A 20 -7.74 21.43 11.77
C PRO A 20 -6.80 22.20 12.72
N GLN A 21 -7.14 22.20 14.01
CA GLN A 21 -6.34 22.81 15.05
C GLN A 21 -5.27 21.86 15.56
N VAL A 22 -4.07 22.39 15.82
CA VAL A 22 -2.98 21.61 16.39
C VAL A 22 -3.20 21.42 17.89
N THR A 23 -3.03 20.18 18.35
CA THR A 23 -3.08 19.83 19.77
C THR A 23 -1.69 19.40 20.28
N PRO A 24 -1.45 19.35 21.60
CA PRO A 24 -0.16 18.89 22.14
C PRO A 24 0.27 17.53 21.55
N GLY A 25 1.55 17.41 21.19
CA GLY A 25 2.13 16.21 20.58
C GLY A 25 1.78 15.98 19.12
N HIS A 26 1.05 16.91 18.47
CA HIS A 26 0.67 16.81 17.05
C HIS A 26 1.35 17.90 16.21
N VAL A 27 1.36 17.68 14.91
CA VAL A 27 1.88 18.61 13.93
C VAL A 27 0.87 18.82 12.80
N LYS A 28 0.80 20.04 12.27
CA LYS A 28 0.03 20.37 11.08
C LYS A 28 0.94 20.31 9.87
N ILE A 29 0.51 19.57 8.88
CA ILE A 29 1.23 19.37 7.63
C ILE A 29 0.43 20.06 6.52
N LYS A 30 1.08 20.96 5.78
CA LYS A 30 0.58 21.46 4.50
C LYS A 30 0.83 20.40 3.45
N VAL A 31 -0.22 19.75 2.98
CA VAL A 31 -0.13 18.65 2.03
C VAL A 31 0.36 19.18 0.67
N ARG A 32 1.36 18.53 0.12
CA ARG A 32 1.89 18.80 -1.22
C ARG A 32 1.40 17.78 -2.22
N TYR A 33 1.40 16.51 -1.83
CA TYR A 33 0.90 15.40 -2.63
C TYR A 33 0.15 14.41 -1.74
N SER A 34 -0.95 13.90 -2.25
CA SER A 34 -1.71 12.80 -1.65
C SER A 34 -2.05 11.79 -2.74
N GLY A 35 -1.68 10.52 -2.52
CA GLY A 35 -2.05 9.40 -3.36
C GLY A 35 -3.48 8.95 -3.09
N ILE A 36 -4.08 8.29 -4.07
CA ILE A 36 -5.36 7.61 -3.93
C ILE A 36 -5.09 6.11 -3.86
N CYS A 37 -5.27 5.53 -2.67
CA CYS A 37 -5.12 4.10 -2.48
C CYS A 37 -6.23 3.33 -3.22
N GLY A 38 -5.87 2.18 -3.79
CA GLY A 38 -6.85 1.28 -4.40
C GLY A 38 -7.98 0.86 -3.46
N SER A 39 -7.72 0.83 -2.15
CA SER A 39 -8.74 0.53 -1.12
C SER A 39 -9.75 1.66 -0.89
N ASP A 40 -9.46 2.89 -1.29
CA ASP A 40 -10.39 4.03 -1.14
C ASP A 40 -11.51 3.98 -2.18
N ILE A 41 -11.23 3.40 -3.35
CA ILE A 41 -12.22 3.30 -4.43
C ILE A 41 -13.48 2.54 -3.99
N PRO A 42 -13.41 1.28 -3.49
CA PRO A 42 -14.59 0.58 -3.04
C PRO A 42 -15.23 1.19 -1.77
N ARG A 43 -14.45 1.90 -0.93
CA ARG A 43 -15.01 2.65 0.21
C ARG A 43 -15.93 3.77 -0.26
N VAL A 44 -15.53 4.47 -1.32
CA VAL A 44 -16.35 5.56 -1.87
C VAL A 44 -17.52 5.03 -2.68
N LEU A 45 -17.30 4.01 -3.53
CA LEU A 45 -18.27 3.59 -4.55
C LEU A 45 -19.18 2.43 -4.12
N ASN A 46 -18.80 1.62 -3.11
CA ASN A 46 -19.50 0.37 -2.83
C ASN A 46 -19.85 0.16 -1.34
N HIS A 47 -18.83 0.14 -0.48
CA HIS A 47 -18.98 -0.35 0.89
C HIS A 47 -19.22 0.75 1.93
N GLY A 48 -19.03 2.02 1.53
CA GLY A 48 -19.07 3.15 2.44
C GLY A 48 -17.79 3.29 3.27
N VAL A 49 -17.71 4.39 3.97
CA VAL A 49 -16.62 4.76 4.89
C VAL A 49 -17.05 4.53 6.34
N HIS A 50 -16.12 4.62 7.29
CA HIS A 50 -16.42 4.37 8.70
C HIS A 50 -17.37 5.41 9.31
N PHE A 51 -17.34 6.65 8.83
CA PHE A 51 -18.24 7.74 9.22
C PHE A 51 -18.32 8.81 8.13
N TYR A 52 -19.38 9.58 8.13
CA TYR A 52 -19.58 10.72 7.23
C TYR A 52 -19.79 12.00 8.03
N PRO A 53 -19.29 13.16 7.58
CA PRO A 53 -18.38 13.36 6.45
C PRO A 53 -16.94 13.01 6.82
N ILE A 54 -16.17 12.49 5.85
CA ILE A 54 -14.75 12.18 6.03
C ILE A 54 -13.91 12.71 4.87
N VAL A 55 -12.70 13.18 5.17
CA VAL A 55 -11.62 13.39 4.21
C VAL A 55 -10.76 12.12 4.21
N LEU A 56 -10.67 11.45 3.06
CA LEU A 56 -9.77 10.31 2.86
C LEU A 56 -8.34 10.78 2.59
N GLY A 57 -7.45 9.86 2.24
CA GLY A 57 -6.06 10.11 1.88
C GLY A 57 -5.10 9.77 3.03
N HIS A 58 -4.27 8.77 2.78
CA HIS A 58 -3.31 8.24 3.75
C HIS A 58 -1.91 8.03 3.15
N GLU A 59 -1.76 8.25 1.85
CA GLU A 59 -0.50 8.19 1.10
C GLU A 59 -0.06 9.63 0.81
N PHE A 60 0.58 10.34 1.74
CA PHE A 60 0.82 11.77 1.57
C PHE A 60 2.20 12.25 1.99
N SER A 61 2.57 13.41 1.45
CA SER A 61 3.75 14.16 1.85
C SER A 61 3.46 15.66 1.90
N GLY A 62 4.25 16.39 2.67
CA GLY A 62 4.08 17.83 2.79
C GLY A 62 5.10 18.47 3.71
N ASP A 63 4.86 19.74 4.03
CA ASP A 63 5.68 20.54 4.94
C ASP A 63 5.01 20.68 6.30
N VAL A 64 5.77 20.51 7.37
CA VAL A 64 5.31 20.88 8.71
C VAL A 64 5.18 22.40 8.78
N VAL A 65 3.98 22.89 9.05
CA VAL A 65 3.69 24.35 9.12
C VAL A 65 3.38 24.83 10.54
N GLU A 66 3.02 23.91 11.43
CA GLU A 66 2.73 24.20 12.84
C GLU A 66 3.05 23.00 13.70
N VAL A 67 3.55 23.19 14.90
CA VAL A 67 3.87 22.13 15.86
C VAL A 67 3.19 22.43 17.20
N GLY A 68 2.60 21.41 17.80
CA GLY A 68 1.98 21.51 19.12
C GLY A 68 2.98 21.44 20.26
N GLU A 69 2.51 21.75 21.47
CA GLU A 69 3.32 21.64 22.68
C GLU A 69 3.87 20.20 22.84
N GLY A 70 5.14 20.07 23.23
CA GLY A 70 5.82 18.80 23.49
C GLY A 70 6.36 18.10 22.23
N VAL A 71 6.18 18.65 21.03
CA VAL A 71 6.78 18.15 19.79
C VAL A 71 8.30 18.42 19.81
N THR A 72 9.11 17.41 19.52
CA THR A 72 10.59 17.47 19.62
C THR A 72 11.33 16.86 18.44
N LYS A 73 10.68 15.96 17.65
CA LYS A 73 11.32 15.19 16.58
C LYS A 73 11.28 15.88 15.22
N VAL A 74 10.31 16.76 15.05
CA VAL A 74 10.14 17.54 13.81
C VAL A 74 9.90 19.01 14.15
N LYS A 75 10.19 19.91 13.22
CA LYS A 75 10.00 21.36 13.35
C LYS A 75 9.31 21.94 12.12
N VAL A 76 8.82 23.17 12.25
CA VAL A 76 8.28 23.92 11.12
C VAL A 76 9.32 24.02 10.00
N GLY A 77 8.89 23.72 8.78
CA GLY A 77 9.71 23.68 7.59
C GLY A 77 10.27 22.28 7.24
N ASP A 78 10.16 21.31 8.13
CA ASP A 78 10.57 19.94 7.81
C ASP A 78 9.63 19.32 6.76
N ARG A 79 10.23 18.58 5.83
CA ARG A 79 9.54 17.81 4.80
C ARG A 79 9.23 16.43 5.35
N VAL A 80 7.96 16.02 5.31
CA VAL A 80 7.51 14.78 5.94
C VAL A 80 6.59 13.96 5.04
N SER A 81 6.67 12.64 5.18
CA SER A 81 5.70 11.68 4.71
C SER A 81 4.81 11.23 5.88
N GLY A 82 3.56 10.94 5.60
CA GLY A 82 2.62 10.43 6.60
C GLY A 82 2.75 8.92 6.82
N ALA A 83 2.85 8.50 8.08
CA ALA A 83 2.67 7.10 8.48
C ALA A 83 1.26 6.94 9.08
N PRO A 84 0.27 6.36 8.36
CA PRO A 84 -1.14 6.54 8.72
C PRO A 84 -1.61 5.70 9.91
N LEU A 85 -0.91 4.64 10.29
CA LEU A 85 -1.33 3.75 11.37
C LEU A 85 -1.20 4.43 12.74
N LEU A 86 -2.30 4.43 13.50
CA LEU A 86 -2.41 4.95 14.87
C LEU A 86 -2.67 3.79 15.85
N PRO A 87 -1.64 3.03 16.27
CA PRO A 87 -1.82 1.95 17.21
C PRO A 87 -2.14 2.47 18.61
N CYS A 88 -2.92 1.70 19.40
CA CYS A 88 -3.37 2.11 20.73
C CYS A 88 -2.26 2.18 21.79
N MET A 89 -1.09 1.62 21.52
CA MET A 89 0.09 1.55 22.38
C MET A 89 -0.09 0.84 23.74
N LYS A 90 -1.25 0.18 23.96
CA LYS A 90 -1.63 -0.40 25.26
C LYS A 90 -1.90 -1.90 25.21
N CYS A 91 -2.33 -2.45 24.07
CA CYS A 91 -2.63 -3.88 23.94
C CYS A 91 -1.33 -4.71 23.86
N ASP A 92 -1.45 -6.03 24.06
CA ASP A 92 -0.32 -6.96 24.07
C ASP A 92 0.51 -6.92 22.78
N ASP A 93 -0.15 -6.78 21.63
CA ASP A 93 0.52 -6.67 20.34
C ASP A 93 1.35 -5.38 20.26
N CYS A 94 0.79 -4.25 20.70
CA CYS A 94 1.53 -2.98 20.76
C CYS A 94 2.73 -3.06 21.71
N GLN A 95 2.60 -3.70 22.87
CA GLN A 95 3.68 -3.85 23.82
C GLN A 95 4.84 -4.73 23.28
N LYS A 96 4.54 -5.61 22.33
CA LYS A 96 5.53 -6.45 21.62
C LYS A 96 6.08 -5.77 20.35
N GLY A 97 5.63 -4.56 20.00
CA GLY A 97 6.03 -3.87 18.79
C GLY A 97 5.24 -4.30 17.52
N ASN A 98 4.28 -5.18 17.63
CA ASN A 98 3.44 -5.66 16.54
C ASN A 98 2.29 -4.69 16.25
N TYR A 99 2.61 -3.45 15.89
CA TYR A 99 1.63 -2.37 15.75
C TYR A 99 0.55 -2.65 14.71
N SER A 100 0.88 -3.34 13.62
CA SER A 100 -0.07 -3.74 12.58
C SER A 100 -1.14 -4.73 13.05
N LEU A 101 -0.91 -5.44 14.17
CA LEU A 101 -1.85 -6.37 14.79
C LEU A 101 -2.69 -5.72 15.90
N CYS A 102 -2.58 -4.39 16.10
CA CYS A 102 -3.34 -3.68 17.12
C CYS A 102 -4.85 -3.78 16.86
N LYS A 103 -5.59 -4.35 17.83
CA LYS A 103 -7.04 -4.51 17.73
C LYS A 103 -7.83 -3.20 17.93
N HIS A 104 -7.19 -2.17 18.47
CA HIS A 104 -7.78 -0.87 18.80
C HIS A 104 -7.09 0.27 18.06
N TYR A 105 -6.67 0.01 16.83
CA TYR A 105 -6.01 1.03 16.01
C TYR A 105 -7.01 2.04 15.46
N SER A 106 -6.52 3.26 15.23
CA SER A 106 -7.12 4.19 14.29
C SER A 106 -6.21 4.35 13.07
N PHE A 107 -6.66 5.06 12.04
CA PHE A 107 -5.94 5.16 10.79
C PHE A 107 -6.29 6.49 10.09
N ILE A 108 -5.29 7.32 9.85
CA ILE A 108 -5.42 8.59 9.13
C ILE A 108 -5.98 8.32 7.73
N GLY A 109 -6.99 9.10 7.32
CA GLY A 109 -7.63 8.96 6.01
C GLY A 109 -8.57 7.76 5.86
N SER A 110 -8.95 7.09 6.95
CA SER A 110 -10.04 6.11 6.92
C SER A 110 -10.85 6.03 8.21
N ARG A 111 -10.22 6.18 9.38
CA ARG A 111 -10.86 6.23 10.71
C ARG A 111 -10.66 7.58 11.40
N GLU A 112 -9.77 8.39 10.85
CA GLU A 112 -9.53 9.78 11.17
C GLU A 112 -9.57 10.59 9.87
N GLN A 113 -9.68 11.90 9.96
CA GLN A 113 -9.58 12.80 8.80
C GLN A 113 -8.21 12.65 8.13
N GLY A 114 -8.18 12.61 6.81
CA GLY A 114 -6.99 12.34 6.02
C GLY A 114 -6.46 13.54 5.25
N ALA A 115 -5.60 13.24 4.29
CA ALA A 115 -4.76 14.21 3.60
C ALA A 115 -5.26 14.63 2.21
N ASN A 116 -6.46 14.21 1.77
CA ASN A 116 -7.07 14.75 0.55
C ASN A 116 -7.63 16.17 0.81
N ALA A 117 -6.79 17.05 1.39
CA ALA A 117 -7.08 18.42 1.82
C ALA A 117 -5.81 19.26 1.79
N ASP A 118 -5.96 20.60 1.98
CA ASP A 118 -4.81 21.51 2.07
C ASP A 118 -3.91 21.20 3.27
N TYR A 119 -4.51 20.78 4.41
CA TYR A 119 -3.80 20.49 5.65
C TYR A 119 -4.34 19.22 6.31
N VAL A 120 -3.44 18.52 7.00
CA VAL A 120 -3.76 17.42 7.90
C VAL A 120 -3.00 17.58 9.21
N VAL A 121 -3.61 17.19 10.33
CA VAL A 121 -2.97 17.17 11.65
C VAL A 121 -2.74 15.71 12.06
N VAL A 122 -1.49 15.40 12.43
CA VAL A 122 -1.10 14.04 12.80
C VAL A 122 -0.25 14.05 14.07
N PRO A 123 -0.20 12.97 14.86
CA PRO A 123 0.78 12.85 15.94
C PRO A 123 2.22 12.95 15.40
N GLU A 124 3.12 13.57 16.16
CA GLU A 124 4.54 13.75 15.78
C GLU A 124 5.18 12.47 15.21
N LYS A 125 4.94 11.33 15.85
CA LYS A 125 5.49 10.02 15.45
C LYS A 125 5.04 9.54 14.07
N ASN A 126 3.95 10.10 13.57
CA ASN A 126 3.34 9.77 12.28
C ASN A 126 3.79 10.73 11.15
N ALA A 127 4.55 11.78 11.48
CA ALA A 127 5.22 12.66 10.53
C ALA A 127 6.69 12.21 10.39
N VAL A 128 7.01 11.52 9.30
CA VAL A 128 8.32 10.91 9.06
C VAL A 128 9.15 11.82 8.14
N PRO A 129 10.23 12.44 8.65
CA PRO A 129 11.07 13.30 7.83
C PRO A 129 11.76 12.53 6.70
N PHE A 130 11.93 13.19 5.56
CA PHE A 130 12.71 12.66 4.43
C PHE A 130 13.67 13.72 3.87
N ALA A 131 14.69 13.26 3.15
CA ALA A 131 15.77 14.10 2.66
C ALA A 131 15.30 15.11 1.59
N ASP A 132 15.93 16.28 1.55
CA ASP A 132 15.57 17.40 0.66
C ASP A 132 15.66 17.05 -0.83
N ASN A 133 16.52 16.11 -1.21
CA ASN A 133 16.69 15.66 -2.59
C ASN A 133 15.60 14.67 -3.06
N VAL A 134 14.68 14.24 -2.17
CA VAL A 134 13.55 13.39 -2.54
C VAL A 134 12.36 14.27 -2.92
N PRO A 135 11.78 14.17 -4.13
CA PRO A 135 10.57 14.89 -4.50
C PRO A 135 9.38 14.56 -3.60
N TYR A 136 8.45 15.50 -3.42
CA TYR A 136 7.25 15.25 -2.59
C TYR A 136 6.38 14.13 -3.13
N GLU A 137 6.29 13.98 -4.46
CA GLU A 137 5.59 12.89 -5.12
C GLU A 137 6.12 11.52 -4.63
N GLN A 138 7.44 11.40 -4.54
CA GLN A 138 8.08 10.19 -4.03
C GLN A 138 7.87 10.05 -2.51
N GLY A 139 7.87 11.17 -1.77
CA GLY A 139 7.54 11.17 -0.34
C GLY A 139 6.13 10.64 -0.07
N ALA A 140 5.14 10.97 -0.90
CA ALA A 140 3.78 10.43 -0.80
C ALA A 140 3.71 8.92 -1.10
N MET A 141 4.66 8.39 -1.88
CA MET A 141 4.74 6.96 -2.21
C MET A 141 5.41 6.10 -1.14
N PHE A 142 5.95 6.68 -0.06
CA PHE A 142 6.59 5.89 0.99
C PHE A 142 5.61 4.94 1.69
N GLU A 143 4.36 5.36 1.89
CA GLU A 143 3.35 4.52 2.50
C GLU A 143 3.12 3.24 1.69
N PRO A 144 2.69 3.27 0.41
CA PRO A 144 2.50 2.04 -0.36
C PRO A 144 3.80 1.24 -0.59
N ALA A 145 4.96 1.90 -0.62
CA ALA A 145 6.24 1.21 -0.68
C ALA A 145 6.52 0.41 0.61
N THR A 146 6.10 0.93 1.78
CA THR A 146 6.24 0.19 3.05
C THR A 146 5.24 -0.96 3.17
N VAL A 147 4.04 -0.85 2.61
CA VAL A 147 3.10 -1.98 2.48
C VAL A 147 3.75 -3.13 1.70
N ALA A 148 4.35 -2.81 0.56
CA ALA A 148 5.01 -3.81 -0.29
C ALA A 148 6.20 -4.50 0.41
N ILE A 149 7.12 -3.73 1.01
CA ILE A 149 8.29 -4.31 1.70
C ILE A 149 7.88 -5.13 2.93
N HIS A 150 6.81 -4.72 3.62
CA HIS A 150 6.25 -5.50 4.72
C HIS A 150 5.81 -6.90 4.24
N GLY A 151 5.07 -6.98 3.12
CA GLY A 151 4.70 -8.25 2.51
C GLY A 151 5.90 -9.11 2.12
N VAL A 152 6.96 -8.49 1.60
CA VAL A 152 8.20 -9.20 1.24
C VAL A 152 8.85 -9.81 2.49
N PHE A 153 8.99 -9.06 3.59
CA PHE A 153 9.61 -9.55 4.81
C PHE A 153 8.74 -10.56 5.58
N GLN A 154 7.41 -10.44 5.53
CA GLN A 154 6.51 -11.42 6.16
C GLN A 154 6.64 -12.82 5.53
N ASN A 155 7.12 -12.89 4.29
CA ASN A 155 7.36 -14.14 3.58
C ASN A 155 8.78 -14.71 3.78
N ASP A 156 9.56 -14.16 4.69
CA ASP A 156 10.96 -14.58 4.92
C ASP A 156 11.79 -14.58 3.62
N TYR A 157 11.56 -13.55 2.78
CA TYR A 157 12.19 -13.44 1.47
C TYR A 157 13.70 -13.14 1.61
N HIS A 158 14.53 -13.96 1.00
CA HIS A 158 16.00 -13.89 1.07
C HIS A 158 16.70 -13.85 -0.29
N GLY A 159 15.95 -13.69 -1.38
CA GLY A 159 16.51 -13.65 -2.75
C GLY A 159 16.80 -15.02 -3.36
N GLY A 160 17.39 -15.01 -4.56
CA GLY A 160 17.84 -16.23 -5.26
C GLY A 160 16.74 -17.01 -6.00
N GLU A 161 15.48 -16.67 -5.84
CA GLU A 161 14.34 -17.44 -6.36
C GLU A 161 13.66 -16.75 -7.56
N TYR A 162 12.86 -17.54 -8.28
CA TYR A 162 11.87 -17.01 -9.21
C TYR A 162 10.69 -16.42 -8.44
N VAL A 163 10.30 -15.21 -8.80
CA VAL A 163 9.23 -14.45 -8.13
C VAL A 163 8.11 -14.16 -9.12
N ALA A 164 6.87 -14.45 -8.73
CA ALA A 164 5.66 -14.04 -9.44
C ALA A 164 4.98 -12.91 -8.67
N ILE A 165 4.63 -11.82 -9.37
CA ILE A 165 3.84 -10.70 -8.84
C ILE A 165 2.52 -10.67 -9.59
N LEU A 166 1.42 -10.94 -8.90
CA LEU A 166 0.07 -10.96 -9.46
C LEU A 166 -0.62 -9.62 -9.20
N GLY A 167 -0.73 -8.83 -10.26
CA GLY A 167 -1.21 -7.45 -10.23
C GLY A 167 -0.09 -6.42 -10.40
N GLY A 168 -0.15 -5.66 -11.49
CA GLY A 168 0.75 -4.56 -11.83
C GLY A 168 0.26 -3.20 -11.31
N GLY A 169 -0.43 -3.17 -10.17
CA GLY A 169 -0.81 -1.94 -9.47
C GLY A 169 0.36 -1.35 -8.66
N THR A 170 0.10 -0.27 -7.91
CA THR A 170 1.13 0.43 -7.11
C THR A 170 1.87 -0.52 -6.17
N VAL A 171 1.16 -1.32 -5.40
CA VAL A 171 1.77 -2.28 -4.45
C VAL A 171 2.56 -3.36 -5.19
N GLY A 172 2.02 -3.90 -6.30
CA GLY A 172 2.72 -4.90 -7.11
C GLY A 172 4.03 -4.36 -7.71
N MET A 173 4.02 -3.11 -8.20
CA MET A 173 5.22 -2.47 -8.73
C MET A 173 6.30 -2.26 -7.66
N PHE A 174 5.92 -1.87 -6.43
CA PHE A 174 6.86 -1.78 -5.33
C PHE A 174 7.36 -3.15 -4.88
N THR A 175 6.47 -4.15 -4.79
CA THR A 175 6.86 -5.52 -4.45
C THR A 175 7.87 -6.08 -5.46
N MET A 176 7.65 -5.85 -6.75
CA MET A 176 8.57 -6.21 -7.82
C MET A 176 9.93 -5.56 -7.62
N GLN A 177 9.98 -4.26 -7.38
CA GLN A 177 11.25 -3.53 -7.19
C GLN A 177 11.97 -3.99 -5.91
N TRP A 178 11.28 -4.19 -4.79
CA TRP A 178 11.88 -4.69 -3.55
C TRP A 178 12.47 -6.08 -3.73
N THR A 179 11.73 -7.01 -4.36
CA THR A 179 12.25 -8.36 -4.60
C THR A 179 13.48 -8.35 -5.53
N LYS A 180 13.53 -7.42 -6.50
CA LYS A 180 14.73 -7.19 -7.33
C LYS A 180 15.90 -6.67 -6.51
N ILE A 181 15.69 -5.68 -5.64
CA ILE A 181 16.72 -5.14 -4.75
C ILE A 181 17.29 -6.22 -3.82
N PHE A 182 16.45 -7.10 -3.33
CA PHE A 182 16.87 -8.23 -2.48
C PHE A 182 17.39 -9.44 -3.26
N GLY A 183 17.63 -9.30 -4.56
CA GLY A 183 18.38 -10.29 -5.35
C GLY A 183 17.57 -11.47 -5.86
N SER A 184 16.34 -11.24 -6.32
CA SER A 184 15.58 -12.25 -7.05
C SER A 184 16.35 -12.81 -8.23
N LYS A 185 16.19 -14.09 -8.52
CA LYS A 185 16.74 -14.71 -9.73
C LYS A 185 16.04 -14.17 -10.99
N LYS A 186 14.73 -14.07 -10.96
CA LYS A 186 13.91 -13.46 -12.01
C LYS A 186 12.55 -13.06 -11.42
N VAL A 187 12.06 -11.86 -11.76
CA VAL A 187 10.72 -11.40 -11.39
C VAL A 187 9.82 -11.33 -12.61
N VAL A 188 8.66 -11.94 -12.52
CA VAL A 188 7.62 -11.93 -13.55
C VAL A 188 6.39 -11.22 -13.00
N VAL A 189 5.89 -10.20 -13.73
CA VAL A 189 4.68 -9.46 -13.37
C VAL A 189 3.52 -9.91 -14.25
N PHE A 190 2.40 -10.21 -13.63
CA PHE A 190 1.16 -10.64 -14.27
C PHE A 190 0.10 -9.56 -14.11
N ASP A 191 -0.55 -9.16 -15.19
CA ASP A 191 -1.68 -8.23 -15.16
C ASP A 191 -2.58 -8.47 -16.38
N ILE A 192 -3.76 -7.87 -16.39
CA ILE A 192 -4.68 -7.83 -17.53
C ILE A 192 -4.52 -6.57 -18.39
N SER A 193 -3.71 -5.61 -17.96
CA SER A 193 -3.49 -4.30 -18.60
C SER A 193 -2.11 -4.24 -19.23
N ASP A 194 -2.05 -4.11 -20.55
CA ASP A 194 -0.79 -3.94 -21.29
C ASP A 194 -0.04 -2.67 -20.87
N GLU A 195 -0.76 -1.61 -20.50
CA GLU A 195 -0.16 -0.37 -20.02
C GLU A 195 0.61 -0.59 -18.71
N ARG A 196 0.02 -1.31 -17.73
CA ARG A 196 0.68 -1.67 -16.48
C ARG A 196 1.86 -2.61 -16.71
N LEU A 197 1.72 -3.57 -17.61
CA LEU A 197 2.80 -4.48 -17.99
C LEU A 197 3.96 -3.75 -18.65
N ALA A 198 3.69 -2.78 -19.51
CA ALA A 198 4.71 -1.93 -20.10
C ALA A 198 5.43 -1.07 -19.03
N LEU A 199 4.68 -0.56 -18.04
CA LEU A 199 5.28 0.12 -16.89
C LEU A 199 6.17 -0.82 -16.06
N ALA A 200 5.71 -2.04 -15.76
CA ALA A 200 6.50 -3.04 -15.04
C ALA A 200 7.83 -3.32 -15.74
N LYS A 201 7.84 -3.46 -17.07
CA LYS A 201 9.07 -3.61 -17.85
C LYS A 201 10.01 -2.42 -17.70
N ARG A 202 9.49 -1.19 -17.81
CA ARG A 202 10.31 0.03 -17.61
C ARG A 202 10.91 0.13 -16.21
N LEU A 203 10.17 -0.36 -15.20
CA LEU A 203 10.61 -0.36 -13.79
C LEU A 203 11.50 -1.54 -13.42
N GLY A 204 11.80 -2.46 -14.36
CA GLY A 204 12.80 -3.49 -14.18
C GLY A 204 12.28 -4.93 -14.02
N ALA A 205 11.01 -5.21 -14.31
CA ALA A 205 10.52 -6.59 -14.39
C ALA A 205 11.30 -7.37 -15.47
N ASP A 206 11.74 -8.59 -15.14
CA ASP A 206 12.46 -9.43 -16.09
C ASP A 206 11.54 -9.92 -17.21
N GLU A 207 10.32 -10.31 -16.85
CA GLU A 207 9.27 -10.70 -17.79
C GLU A 207 7.92 -10.10 -17.36
N VAL A 208 7.01 -10.00 -18.29
CA VAL A 208 5.62 -9.60 -18.05
C VAL A 208 4.69 -10.53 -18.83
N ILE A 209 3.54 -10.85 -18.25
CA ILE A 209 2.56 -11.76 -18.84
C ILE A 209 1.17 -11.15 -18.71
N ASN A 210 0.49 -10.96 -19.85
CA ASN A 210 -0.91 -10.59 -19.87
C ASN A 210 -1.77 -11.86 -19.67
N THR A 211 -2.52 -11.91 -18.57
CA THR A 211 -3.32 -13.07 -18.21
C THR A 211 -4.61 -13.23 -19.01
N LYS A 212 -4.92 -12.28 -19.91
CA LYS A 212 -5.97 -12.43 -20.93
C LYS A 212 -5.51 -13.19 -22.18
N GLU A 213 -4.21 -13.33 -22.38
CA GLU A 213 -3.69 -14.06 -23.53
C GLU A 213 -3.87 -15.57 -23.34
N GLU A 214 -4.25 -16.25 -24.43
CA GLU A 214 -4.29 -17.72 -24.44
C GLU A 214 -2.89 -18.30 -24.21
N GLY A 215 -2.80 -19.36 -23.43
CA GLY A 215 -1.52 -20.01 -23.11
C GLY A 215 -0.62 -19.23 -22.15
N TYR A 216 -1.15 -18.23 -21.42
CA TYR A 216 -0.34 -17.47 -20.48
C TYR A 216 0.27 -18.33 -19.35
N MET A 217 -0.45 -19.37 -18.91
CA MET A 217 0.03 -20.26 -17.85
C MET A 217 1.20 -21.11 -18.34
N GLU A 218 1.12 -21.65 -19.55
CA GLU A 218 2.21 -22.38 -20.18
C GLU A 218 3.47 -21.51 -20.36
N LYS A 219 3.28 -20.26 -20.80
CA LYS A 219 4.36 -19.27 -20.89
C LYS A 219 4.98 -19.01 -19.49
N ALA A 220 4.14 -18.83 -18.46
CA ALA A 220 4.59 -18.61 -17.09
C ALA A 220 5.43 -19.77 -16.56
N MET A 221 4.93 -20.99 -16.72
CA MET A 221 5.62 -22.20 -16.25
C MET A 221 6.91 -22.49 -17.05
N ALA A 222 6.96 -22.18 -18.34
CA ALA A 222 8.16 -22.34 -19.15
C ALA A 222 9.35 -21.49 -18.64
N ILE A 223 9.10 -20.30 -18.07
CA ILE A 223 10.13 -19.44 -17.48
C ILE A 223 10.91 -20.15 -16.37
N THR A 224 10.23 -20.98 -15.58
CA THR A 224 10.80 -21.73 -14.46
C THR A 224 11.19 -23.17 -14.82
N GLY A 225 11.09 -23.56 -16.10
CA GLY A 225 11.30 -24.93 -16.55
C GLY A 225 10.26 -25.91 -15.99
N GLY A 226 9.03 -25.45 -15.78
CA GLY A 226 7.92 -26.25 -15.26
C GLY A 226 7.91 -26.44 -13.74
N LYS A 227 8.84 -25.83 -13.00
CA LYS A 227 8.97 -26.01 -11.54
C LYS A 227 8.09 -25.08 -10.70
N GLY A 228 7.58 -24.01 -11.32
CA GLY A 228 6.86 -22.95 -10.62
C GLY A 228 7.77 -21.91 -9.93
N TYR A 229 7.16 -20.98 -9.23
CA TYR A 229 7.81 -19.84 -8.58
C TYR A 229 8.02 -20.11 -7.09
N GLY A 230 9.21 -19.80 -6.57
CA GLY A 230 9.53 -19.97 -5.14
C GLY A 230 8.81 -18.96 -4.24
N PHE A 231 8.52 -17.76 -4.78
CA PHE A 231 7.73 -16.74 -4.10
C PHE A 231 6.65 -16.20 -5.03
N VAL A 232 5.41 -16.15 -4.53
CA VAL A 232 4.27 -15.60 -5.25
C VAL A 232 3.60 -14.55 -4.39
N PHE A 233 3.57 -13.30 -4.87
CA PHE A 233 2.92 -12.17 -4.21
C PHE A 233 1.64 -11.81 -4.95
N GLU A 234 0.52 -11.97 -4.31
CA GLU A 234 -0.78 -11.55 -4.82
C GLU A 234 -1.09 -10.13 -4.33
N THR A 235 -1.23 -9.21 -5.26
CA THR A 235 -1.39 -7.77 -4.99
C THR A 235 -2.60 -7.15 -5.70
N ALA A 236 -3.35 -7.95 -6.46
CA ALA A 236 -4.54 -7.50 -7.18
C ALA A 236 -5.82 -7.53 -6.33
N GLY A 237 -5.85 -8.39 -5.29
CA GLY A 237 -7.00 -8.55 -4.42
C GLY A 237 -8.21 -9.19 -5.12
N GLN A 238 -7.97 -10.07 -6.09
CA GLN A 238 -9.03 -10.70 -6.87
C GLN A 238 -9.02 -12.22 -6.67
N VAL A 239 -10.20 -12.82 -6.51
CA VAL A 239 -10.32 -14.28 -6.32
C VAL A 239 -9.61 -15.08 -7.40
N PRO A 240 -9.72 -14.76 -8.70
CA PRO A 240 -8.98 -15.48 -9.75
C PRO A 240 -7.46 -15.43 -9.58
N THR A 241 -6.89 -14.29 -9.21
CA THR A 241 -5.44 -14.16 -9.01
C THR A 241 -4.97 -14.89 -7.75
N MET A 242 -5.82 -14.98 -6.72
CA MET A 242 -5.52 -15.77 -5.53
C MET A 242 -5.47 -17.26 -5.81
N HIS A 243 -6.35 -17.80 -6.66
CA HIS A 243 -6.26 -19.18 -7.15
C HIS A 243 -5.01 -19.39 -8.02
N MET A 244 -4.78 -18.48 -8.95
CA MET A 244 -3.58 -18.52 -9.81
C MET A 244 -2.28 -18.52 -9.00
N ALA A 245 -2.25 -17.88 -7.83
CA ALA A 245 -1.08 -17.86 -6.97
C ALA A 245 -0.62 -19.28 -6.56
N PHE A 246 -1.55 -20.17 -6.26
CA PHE A 246 -1.23 -21.58 -5.95
C PHE A 246 -0.85 -22.38 -7.18
N GLU A 247 -1.46 -22.10 -8.35
CA GLU A 247 -1.13 -22.78 -9.59
C GLU A 247 0.29 -22.47 -10.09
N LEU A 248 0.78 -21.26 -9.82
CA LEU A 248 2.12 -20.81 -10.14
C LEU A 248 3.17 -21.25 -9.11
N ALA A 249 2.75 -21.60 -7.89
CA ALA A 249 3.66 -21.89 -6.80
C ALA A 249 4.46 -23.18 -7.02
N ALA A 250 5.74 -23.12 -6.78
CA ALA A 250 6.60 -24.31 -6.74
C ALA A 250 6.34 -25.13 -5.47
N ASN A 251 6.84 -26.38 -5.43
CA ASN A 251 6.86 -27.13 -4.18
C ASN A 251 7.63 -26.37 -3.09
N LYS A 252 7.03 -26.20 -1.91
CA LYS A 252 7.56 -25.41 -0.77
C LYS A 252 7.65 -23.91 -1.06
N ALA A 253 6.89 -23.40 -2.03
CA ALA A 253 6.85 -21.98 -2.30
C ALA A 253 6.16 -21.20 -1.16
N HIS A 254 6.49 -19.93 -1.08
CA HIS A 254 5.80 -18.96 -0.22
C HIS A 254 4.78 -18.19 -1.04
N VAL A 255 3.53 -18.18 -0.61
CA VAL A 255 2.44 -17.39 -1.22
C VAL A 255 2.00 -16.32 -0.24
N CYS A 256 2.09 -15.06 -0.63
CA CYS A 256 1.69 -13.91 0.16
C CYS A 256 0.51 -13.18 -0.48
N PHE A 257 -0.58 -13.09 0.23
CA PHE A 257 -1.71 -12.25 -0.15
C PHE A 257 -1.55 -10.85 0.48
N ILE A 258 -1.20 -9.86 -0.34
CA ILE A 258 -1.17 -8.45 0.05
C ILE A 258 -2.49 -7.78 -0.36
N GLY A 259 -3.03 -8.20 -1.51
CA GLY A 259 -4.35 -7.80 -1.95
C GLY A 259 -5.45 -8.36 -1.05
N THR A 260 -6.51 -7.58 -0.85
CA THR A 260 -7.67 -7.99 -0.03
C THR A 260 -8.85 -8.26 -0.94
N PRO A 261 -9.39 -9.49 -1.00
CA PRO A 261 -10.56 -9.78 -1.81
C PRO A 261 -11.81 -9.23 -1.14
N HIS A 262 -12.78 -8.84 -1.97
CA HIS A 262 -14.12 -8.43 -1.52
C HIS A 262 -15.13 -9.60 -1.52
N GLU A 263 -14.70 -10.74 -2.01
CA GLU A 263 -15.52 -11.95 -2.13
C GLU A 263 -14.94 -13.08 -1.26
N ASN A 264 -15.77 -14.07 -0.95
CA ASN A 264 -15.31 -15.25 -0.23
C ASN A 264 -14.33 -16.06 -1.09
N LEU A 265 -13.20 -16.41 -0.50
CA LEU A 265 -12.18 -17.25 -1.13
C LEU A 265 -12.33 -18.68 -0.62
N THR A 266 -12.48 -19.64 -1.54
CA THR A 266 -12.62 -21.06 -1.23
C THR A 266 -11.48 -21.83 -1.88
N PHE A 267 -10.76 -22.60 -1.09
CA PHE A 267 -9.70 -23.49 -1.56
C PHE A 267 -10.12 -24.96 -1.48
N THR A 268 -9.72 -25.75 -2.47
CA THR A 268 -9.84 -27.22 -2.40
C THR A 268 -8.59 -27.82 -1.76
N PRO A 269 -8.68 -29.02 -1.12
CA PRO A 269 -7.49 -29.67 -0.52
C PRO A 269 -6.34 -29.93 -1.48
N LYS A 270 -6.57 -29.93 -2.80
CA LYS A 270 -5.51 -30.10 -3.82
C LYS A 270 -4.68 -28.82 -4.07
N GLN A 271 -5.10 -27.68 -3.52
CA GLN A 271 -4.43 -26.38 -3.69
C GLN A 271 -3.47 -26.06 -2.54
N TRP A 272 -3.32 -26.97 -1.59
CA TRP A 272 -2.39 -26.85 -0.44
C TRP A 272 -1.13 -27.68 -0.61
#